data_4b0d8bf96c3f97b6f6087be7de0ac7c7
#
_entry.id   4b0d8bf96c3f97b6f6087be7de0ac7c7
#
_cell.length_a   1.000
_cell.length_b   1.000
_cell.length_c   1.000
_cell.angle_alpha   90.00
_cell.angle_beta   90.00
_cell.angle_gamma   90.00
#
_symmetry.space_group_name_H-M   'P 1'
#
loop_
_entity.id
_entity.type
_entity.pdbx_description
1 polymer ?
#
loop_
_entity_poly.entity_id
_entity_poly.type
_entity_poly.pdbx_seq_one_letter_code
_entity_poly.pdbx_strand_id
1 'polypeptide(L)'
;MIDLSRRAMLAGLTGTAVLATLSGPALALTEDQAVSYVQSMAADIEKTINSGRSDAQMYKAFEQLLNQYADMDTIARFALGPAARSASSGELSAYTAAFRTYLSKKYGARFREFIGGDIQVQGARKDKRAVIVSARAKPRGQSAVAVDFHVSDRNGKVFNVILEGVNLLTTERTEITSLLDQQGGSISNLTAELKRRS
;
A
#
# COMPACT_ATOMS: atom_id res chain seq x y z
N MET A 1 -76.87 28.06 34.34
CA MET A 1 -75.72 29.00 34.13
C MET A 1 -74.51 28.25 34.55
N ILE A 2 -73.93 27.50 33.64
CA ILE A 2 -72.77 26.70 33.94
C ILE A 2 -71.84 26.84 32.74
N ASP A 3 -70.72 27.41 33.03
CA ASP A 3 -69.65 27.69 32.05
C ASP A 3 -68.71 26.48 31.90
N LEU A 4 -68.60 25.96 30.72
CA LEU A 4 -67.76 24.82 30.39
C LEU A 4 -66.51 25.31 29.71
N SER A 5 -65.42 25.40 30.46
CA SER A 5 -64.10 25.70 29.90
C SER A 5 -63.50 24.49 29.24
N ARG A 6 -63.23 24.63 27.95
CA ARG A 6 -62.55 23.66 27.12
C ARG A 6 -61.04 23.79 27.35
N ARG A 7 -60.42 22.80 27.94
CA ARG A 7 -58.98 22.59 27.86
C ARG A 7 -58.69 21.34 27.08
N ALA A 8 -58.39 21.52 25.81
CA ALA A 8 -57.86 20.49 24.96
C ALA A 8 -56.37 20.32 25.31
N MET A 9 -55.98 19.15 25.83
CA MET A 9 -54.60 18.72 25.95
C MET A 9 -54.13 18.22 24.60
N LEU A 10 -53.18 18.95 24.00
CA LEU A 10 -52.38 18.46 22.87
C LEU A 10 -51.20 17.67 23.44
N ALA A 11 -51.29 16.35 23.40
CA ALA A 11 -50.17 15.46 23.65
C ALA A 11 -49.30 15.40 22.38
N GLY A 12 -48.19 16.14 22.41
CA GLY A 12 -47.18 16.06 21.37
C GLY A 12 -46.37 14.76 21.53
N LEU A 13 -46.52 13.82 20.59
CA LEU A 13 -45.60 12.70 20.43
C LEU A 13 -44.32 13.22 19.76
N THR A 14 -43.32 13.49 20.54
CA THR A 14 -41.92 13.63 20.03
C THR A 14 -41.38 12.26 19.76
N GLY A 15 -41.52 11.79 18.53
CA GLY A 15 -40.85 10.59 18.04
C GLY A 15 -39.38 10.86 17.90
N THR A 16 -38.54 10.41 18.88
CA THR A 16 -37.08 10.38 18.77
C THR A 16 -36.73 9.26 17.81
N ALA A 17 -36.45 9.62 16.55
CA ALA A 17 -35.90 8.68 15.58
C ALA A 17 -34.45 8.36 16.01
N VAL A 18 -34.25 7.20 16.64
CA VAL A 18 -32.94 6.62 16.88
C VAL A 18 -32.40 6.14 15.54
N LEU A 19 -31.57 6.95 14.91
CA LEU A 19 -30.73 6.51 13.79
C LEU A 19 -29.69 5.52 14.35
N ALA A 20 -30.05 4.25 14.36
CA ALA A 20 -29.11 3.16 14.57
C ALA A 20 -28.13 3.16 13.40
N THR A 21 -26.97 3.77 13.57
CA THR A 21 -25.83 3.61 12.66
C THR A 21 -25.42 2.15 12.70
N LEU A 22 -25.85 1.38 11.70
CA LEU A 22 -25.36 0.04 11.46
C LEU A 22 -23.90 0.13 11.02
N SER A 23 -23.02 0.28 12.01
CA SER A 23 -21.59 0.01 11.81
C SER A 23 -21.47 -1.50 11.63
N GLY A 24 -21.65 -1.97 10.40
CA GLY A 24 -21.34 -3.35 10.05
C GLY A 24 -19.91 -3.66 10.44
N PRO A 25 -19.57 -4.86 10.93
CA PRO A 25 -18.19 -5.24 11.17
C PRO A 25 -17.41 -5.04 9.88
N ALA A 26 -16.35 -4.26 9.92
CA ALA A 26 -15.41 -4.18 8.80
C ALA A 26 -14.96 -5.62 8.53
N LEU A 27 -15.43 -6.20 7.43
CA LEU A 27 -15.07 -7.55 7.06
C LEU A 27 -13.55 -7.58 6.84
N ALA A 28 -12.86 -8.31 7.69
CA ALA A 28 -11.43 -8.55 7.53
C ALA A 28 -11.19 -9.19 6.16
N LEU A 29 -10.13 -8.78 5.49
CA LEU A 29 -9.75 -9.33 4.18
C LEU A 29 -9.67 -10.86 4.23
N THR A 30 -10.35 -11.52 3.29
CA THR A 30 -10.28 -12.97 3.16
C THR A 30 -9.06 -13.40 2.34
N GLU A 31 -8.66 -14.67 2.46
CA GLU A 31 -7.56 -15.23 1.68
C GLU A 31 -7.87 -15.17 0.17
N ASP A 32 -9.10 -15.51 -0.23
CA ASP A 32 -9.52 -15.48 -1.64
C ASP A 32 -9.52 -14.06 -2.22
N GLN A 33 -9.92 -13.06 -1.43
CA GLN A 33 -9.84 -11.66 -1.84
C GLN A 33 -8.40 -11.21 -2.03
N ALA A 34 -7.51 -11.59 -1.12
CA ALA A 34 -6.09 -11.28 -1.22
C ALA A 34 -5.44 -11.98 -2.43
N VAL A 35 -5.79 -13.24 -2.69
CA VAL A 35 -5.35 -13.99 -3.88
C VAL A 35 -5.78 -13.27 -5.15
N SER A 36 -7.07 -12.95 -5.28
CA SER A 36 -7.62 -12.24 -6.46
C SER A 36 -6.95 -10.88 -6.66
N TYR A 37 -6.66 -10.16 -5.58
CA TYR A 37 -5.96 -8.88 -5.62
C TYR A 37 -4.53 -9.02 -6.15
N VAL A 38 -3.77 -9.99 -5.63
CA VAL A 38 -2.39 -10.24 -6.07
C VAL A 38 -2.35 -10.79 -7.50
N GLN A 39 -3.33 -11.60 -7.91
CA GLN A 39 -3.46 -12.03 -9.30
C GLN A 39 -3.68 -10.86 -10.27
N SER A 40 -4.55 -9.92 -9.90
CA SER A 40 -4.78 -8.69 -10.68
C SER A 40 -3.51 -7.84 -10.76
N MET A 41 -2.80 -7.69 -9.64
CA MET A 41 -1.51 -6.99 -9.59
C MET A 41 -0.47 -7.68 -10.48
N ALA A 42 -0.35 -9.00 -10.42
CA ALA A 42 0.57 -9.78 -11.24
C ALA A 42 0.30 -9.58 -12.74
N ALA A 43 -0.96 -9.66 -13.16
CA ALA A 43 -1.37 -9.43 -14.55
C ALA A 43 -1.02 -8.02 -15.04
N ASP A 44 -1.23 -6.99 -14.22
CA ASP A 44 -0.87 -5.61 -14.57
C ASP A 44 0.65 -5.40 -14.62
N ILE A 45 1.41 -6.06 -13.74
CA ILE A 45 2.88 -6.08 -13.78
C ILE A 45 3.35 -6.73 -15.07
N GLU A 46 2.88 -7.93 -15.41
CA GLU A 46 3.24 -8.65 -16.63
C GLU A 46 2.92 -7.84 -17.90
N LYS A 47 1.72 -7.26 -17.96
CA LYS A 47 1.32 -6.36 -19.05
C LYS A 47 2.26 -5.16 -19.17
N THR A 48 2.67 -4.59 -18.05
CA THR A 48 3.59 -3.44 -18.01
C THR A 48 4.98 -3.82 -18.51
N ILE A 49 5.52 -4.93 -18.02
CA ILE A 49 6.86 -5.44 -18.38
C ILE A 49 6.93 -5.77 -19.89
N ASN A 50 5.89 -6.40 -20.43
CA ASN A 50 5.85 -6.85 -21.82
C ASN A 50 5.38 -5.77 -22.80
N SER A 51 5.20 -4.52 -22.35
CA SER A 51 4.63 -3.42 -23.18
C SER A 51 5.59 -2.79 -24.16
N GLY A 52 6.88 -3.16 -24.20
CA GLY A 52 7.90 -2.57 -25.07
C GLY A 52 8.25 -1.09 -24.78
N ARG A 53 7.88 -0.59 -23.59
CA ARG A 53 8.15 0.80 -23.18
C ARG A 53 9.63 1.10 -23.05
N SER A 54 10.01 2.38 -23.26
CA SER A 54 11.33 2.89 -22.87
C SER A 54 11.51 2.86 -21.34
N ASP A 55 12.75 3.01 -20.86
CA ASP A 55 13.05 3.01 -19.41
C ASP A 55 12.25 4.05 -18.64
N ALA A 56 12.23 5.29 -19.12
CA ALA A 56 11.48 6.37 -18.49
C ALA A 56 9.97 6.09 -18.42
N GLN A 57 9.41 5.51 -19.49
CA GLN A 57 8.01 5.10 -19.52
C GLN A 57 7.75 3.90 -18.59
N MET A 58 8.71 2.99 -18.46
CA MET A 58 8.64 1.85 -17.56
C MET A 58 8.63 2.30 -16.09
N TYR A 59 9.53 3.23 -15.71
CA TYR A 59 9.58 3.78 -14.34
C TYR A 59 8.27 4.48 -13.98
N LYS A 60 7.72 5.28 -14.90
CA LYS A 60 6.42 5.94 -14.71
C LYS A 60 5.27 4.95 -14.59
N ALA A 61 5.26 3.89 -15.39
CA ALA A 61 4.25 2.85 -15.30
C ALA A 61 4.37 2.07 -13.98
N PHE A 62 5.59 1.80 -13.51
CA PHE A 62 5.80 1.17 -12.23
C PHE A 62 5.38 2.05 -11.06
N GLU A 63 5.61 3.36 -11.13
CA GLU A 63 5.09 4.31 -10.14
C GLU A 63 3.55 4.26 -10.06
N GLN A 64 2.87 4.09 -11.20
CA GLN A 64 1.42 3.88 -11.23
C GLN A 64 0.99 2.58 -10.55
N LEU A 65 1.74 1.47 -10.78
CA LEU A 65 1.49 0.22 -10.08
C LEU A 65 1.68 0.34 -8.56
N LEU A 66 2.74 1.03 -8.11
CA LEU A 66 2.93 1.32 -6.69
C LEU A 66 1.75 2.12 -6.10
N ASN A 67 1.24 3.13 -6.80
CA ASN A 67 0.08 3.90 -6.37
C ASN A 67 -1.20 3.05 -6.26
N GLN A 68 -1.39 2.16 -7.20
CA GLN A 68 -2.58 1.32 -7.26
C GLN A 68 -2.56 0.22 -6.20
N TYR A 69 -1.45 -0.50 -6.09
CA TYR A 69 -1.36 -1.75 -5.36
C TYR A 69 -0.63 -1.66 -4.01
N ALA A 70 0.23 -0.67 -3.80
CA ALA A 70 1.01 -0.57 -2.57
C ALA A 70 0.38 0.39 -1.54
N ASP A 71 0.48 0.04 -0.26
CA ASP A 71 0.20 0.95 0.86
C ASP A 71 1.43 1.86 1.09
N MET A 72 1.61 2.83 0.18
CA MET A 72 2.79 3.69 0.19
C MET A 72 2.95 4.50 1.48
N ASP A 73 1.86 4.87 2.14
CA ASP A 73 1.92 5.60 3.42
C ASP A 73 2.49 4.73 4.54
N THR A 74 2.05 3.49 4.63
CA THR A 74 2.59 2.52 5.61
C THR A 74 4.04 2.19 5.29
N ILE A 75 4.38 1.93 4.03
CA ILE A 75 5.75 1.60 3.59
C ILE A 75 6.71 2.75 3.86
N ALA A 76 6.36 3.97 3.47
CA ALA A 76 7.19 5.15 3.64
C ALA A 76 7.42 5.48 5.13
N ARG A 77 6.38 5.44 5.96
CA ARG A 77 6.51 5.65 7.41
C ARG A 77 7.40 4.59 8.07
N PHE A 78 7.25 3.33 7.67
CA PHE A 78 8.11 2.27 8.19
C PHE A 78 9.57 2.46 7.78
N ALA A 79 9.83 2.80 6.52
CA ALA A 79 11.17 3.04 6.01
C ALA A 79 11.84 4.25 6.70
N LEU A 80 11.10 5.34 6.95
CA LEU A 80 11.61 6.51 7.66
C LEU A 80 11.91 6.24 9.15
N GLY A 81 11.32 5.17 9.71
CA GLY A 81 11.58 4.73 11.08
C GLY A 81 11.08 5.70 12.15
N PRO A 82 11.84 5.91 13.24
CA PRO A 82 11.43 6.80 14.34
C PRO A 82 11.15 8.23 13.92
N ALA A 83 11.85 8.76 12.92
CA ALA A 83 11.68 10.12 12.41
C ALA A 83 10.27 10.38 11.86
N ALA A 84 9.56 9.34 11.41
CA ALA A 84 8.17 9.46 10.97
C ALA A 84 7.19 9.95 12.06
N ARG A 85 7.58 9.85 13.36
CA ARG A 85 6.73 10.27 14.49
C ARG A 85 6.80 11.77 14.74
N SER A 86 7.94 12.39 14.45
CA SER A 86 8.19 13.82 14.65
C SER A 86 7.98 14.64 13.37
N ALA A 87 7.84 13.98 12.23
CA ALA A 87 7.61 14.64 10.95
C ALA A 87 6.24 15.31 10.88
N SER A 88 6.18 16.49 10.33
CA SER A 88 4.93 17.16 9.97
C SER A 88 4.20 16.39 8.84
N SER A 89 2.91 16.61 8.69
CA SER A 89 2.12 16.00 7.60
C SER A 89 2.64 16.40 6.21
N GLY A 90 3.10 17.65 6.07
CA GLY A 90 3.68 18.15 4.83
C GLY A 90 5.01 17.45 4.47
N GLU A 91 5.91 17.28 5.45
CA GLU A 91 7.17 16.56 5.26
C GLU A 91 6.94 15.09 4.91
N LEU A 92 6.01 14.42 5.61
CA LEU A 92 5.65 13.04 5.30
C LEU A 92 5.08 12.88 3.88
N SER A 93 4.20 13.77 3.47
CA SER A 93 3.62 13.76 2.13
C SER A 93 4.69 13.96 1.05
N ALA A 94 5.56 14.95 1.21
CA ALA A 94 6.65 15.24 0.29
C ALA A 94 7.67 14.09 0.21
N TYR A 95 8.03 13.53 1.37
CA TYR A 95 8.91 12.36 1.46
C TYR A 95 8.28 11.13 0.80
N THR A 96 7.00 10.80 1.12
CA THR A 96 6.32 9.63 0.53
C THR A 96 6.27 9.71 -0.99
N ALA A 97 6.00 10.90 -1.55
CA ALA A 97 6.01 11.11 -2.99
C ALA A 97 7.41 10.88 -3.60
N ALA A 98 8.46 11.46 -3.01
CA ALA A 98 9.83 11.29 -3.47
C ALA A 98 10.31 9.84 -3.33
N PHE A 99 9.98 9.18 -2.21
CA PHE A 99 10.33 7.79 -1.96
C PHE A 99 9.66 6.84 -2.96
N ARG A 100 8.39 7.07 -3.31
CA ARG A 100 7.70 6.29 -4.35
C ARG A 100 8.40 6.39 -5.71
N THR A 101 8.77 7.60 -6.15
CA THR A 101 9.50 7.80 -7.41
C THR A 101 10.88 7.14 -7.34
N TYR A 102 11.59 7.25 -6.21
CA TYR A 102 12.85 6.56 -5.97
C TYR A 102 12.69 5.02 -6.09
N LEU A 103 11.69 4.43 -5.44
CA LEU A 103 11.41 2.99 -5.55
C LEU A 103 11.05 2.58 -6.98
N SER A 104 10.30 3.42 -7.69
CA SER A 104 9.90 3.12 -9.07
C SER A 104 11.11 3.03 -10.01
N LYS A 105 12.12 3.87 -9.82
CA LYS A 105 13.37 3.80 -10.57
C LYS A 105 14.24 2.61 -10.13
N LYS A 106 14.43 2.45 -8.82
CA LYS A 106 15.27 1.40 -8.23
C LYS A 106 14.82 0.00 -8.63
N TYR A 107 13.52 -0.28 -8.52
CA TYR A 107 12.95 -1.59 -8.84
C TYR A 107 12.47 -1.70 -10.28
N GLY A 108 12.03 -0.61 -10.88
CA GLY A 108 11.60 -0.60 -12.28
C GLY A 108 12.69 -1.02 -13.27
N ALA A 109 13.95 -0.71 -12.99
CA ALA A 109 15.09 -1.17 -13.78
C ALA A 109 15.21 -2.71 -13.79
N ARG A 110 14.89 -3.36 -12.67
CA ARG A 110 14.97 -4.83 -12.52
C ARG A 110 13.84 -5.57 -13.24
N PHE A 111 12.72 -4.91 -13.52
CA PHE A 111 11.63 -5.56 -14.25
C PHE A 111 11.97 -5.98 -15.67
N ARG A 112 13.01 -5.40 -16.26
CA ARG A 112 13.51 -5.88 -17.57
C ARG A 112 14.01 -7.31 -17.54
N GLU A 113 14.50 -7.75 -16.39
CA GLU A 113 14.95 -9.14 -16.18
C GLU A 113 13.78 -10.13 -16.26
N PHE A 114 12.55 -9.63 -16.04
CA PHE A 114 11.31 -10.41 -16.06
C PHE A 114 10.57 -10.35 -17.39
N ILE A 115 11.10 -9.68 -18.42
CA ILE A 115 10.44 -9.65 -19.75
C ILE A 115 10.23 -11.06 -20.28
N GLY A 116 8.98 -11.39 -20.61
CA GLY A 116 8.57 -12.72 -21.06
C GLY A 116 8.52 -13.77 -19.93
N GLY A 117 8.58 -13.33 -18.68
CA GLY A 117 8.32 -14.15 -17.50
C GLY A 117 6.86 -14.12 -17.06
N ASP A 118 6.54 -14.87 -16.03
CA ASP A 118 5.21 -15.00 -15.44
C ASP A 118 5.27 -14.96 -13.90
N ILE A 119 4.13 -14.62 -13.29
CA ILE A 119 3.96 -14.62 -11.83
C ILE A 119 2.78 -15.52 -11.48
N GLN A 120 3.06 -16.63 -10.84
CA GLN A 120 2.06 -17.64 -10.49
C GLN A 120 1.73 -17.58 -8.99
N VAL A 121 0.51 -17.17 -8.64
CA VAL A 121 0.01 -17.23 -7.27
C VAL A 121 -0.24 -18.68 -6.89
N GLN A 122 0.28 -19.11 -5.73
CA GLN A 122 0.22 -20.48 -5.25
C GLN A 122 -0.80 -20.69 -4.15
N GLY A 123 -1.09 -19.64 -3.34
CA GLY A 123 -2.04 -19.70 -2.24
C GLY A 123 -1.87 -18.53 -1.29
N ALA A 124 -2.67 -18.54 -0.24
CA ALA A 124 -2.63 -17.51 0.79
C ALA A 124 -2.79 -18.12 2.18
N ARG A 125 -2.34 -17.37 3.19
CA ARG A 125 -2.57 -17.68 4.60
C ARG A 125 -2.73 -16.40 5.43
N LYS A 126 -3.58 -16.44 6.44
CA LYS A 126 -3.68 -15.32 7.40
C LYS A 126 -2.48 -15.30 8.33
N ASP A 127 -1.99 -14.10 8.59
CA ASP A 127 -0.97 -13.85 9.60
C ASP A 127 -1.25 -12.52 10.33
N LYS A 128 -1.74 -12.59 11.56
CA LYS A 128 -2.08 -11.44 12.41
C LYS A 128 -3.01 -10.46 11.70
N ARG A 129 -2.47 -9.32 11.22
CA ARG A 129 -3.19 -8.23 10.53
C ARG A 129 -2.91 -8.19 9.03
N ALA A 130 -2.53 -9.31 8.48
CA ALA A 130 -2.20 -9.44 7.06
C ALA A 130 -2.71 -10.76 6.50
N VAL A 131 -2.85 -10.81 5.20
CA VAL A 131 -2.89 -12.05 4.43
C VAL A 131 -1.60 -12.13 3.62
N ILE A 132 -0.87 -13.21 3.80
CA ILE A 132 0.36 -13.48 3.05
C ILE A 132 -0.03 -14.30 1.84
N VAL A 133 0.17 -13.76 0.65
CA VAL A 133 -0.06 -14.42 -0.63
C VAL A 133 1.27 -14.87 -1.19
N SER A 134 1.47 -16.18 -1.30
CA SER A 134 2.67 -16.78 -1.84
C SER A 134 2.56 -16.94 -3.36
N ALA A 135 3.62 -16.59 -4.06
CA ALA A 135 3.72 -16.68 -5.51
C ALA A 135 5.12 -17.15 -5.93
N ARG A 136 5.22 -17.54 -7.19
CA ARG A 136 6.50 -17.78 -7.86
C ARG A 136 6.59 -16.86 -9.07
N ALA A 137 7.63 -16.05 -9.09
CA ALA A 137 7.96 -15.22 -10.25
C ALA A 137 9.04 -15.92 -11.06
N LYS A 138 8.80 -16.13 -12.34
CA LYS A 138 9.73 -16.85 -13.23
C LYS A 138 10.20 -15.92 -14.35
N PRO A 139 11.42 -15.35 -14.25
CA PRO A 139 12.04 -14.65 -15.37
C PRO A 139 12.25 -15.60 -16.56
N ARG A 140 12.22 -15.06 -17.77
CA ARG A 140 12.43 -15.87 -18.96
C ARG A 140 13.81 -16.53 -18.95
N GLY A 141 13.83 -17.85 -19.08
CA GLY A 141 15.09 -18.62 -19.15
C GLY A 141 15.83 -18.74 -17.80
N GLN A 142 15.21 -18.36 -16.69
CA GLN A 142 15.79 -18.46 -15.35
C GLN A 142 14.93 -19.36 -14.44
N SER A 143 15.48 -19.72 -13.30
CA SER A 143 14.73 -20.44 -12.25
C SER A 143 13.67 -19.53 -11.63
N ALA A 144 12.53 -20.12 -11.25
CA ALA A 144 11.49 -19.38 -10.56
C ALA A 144 11.92 -19.02 -9.15
N VAL A 145 11.69 -17.77 -8.75
CA VAL A 145 11.99 -17.20 -7.43
C VAL A 145 10.73 -17.15 -6.57
N ALA A 146 10.85 -17.43 -5.28
CA ALA A 146 9.74 -17.35 -4.33
C ALA A 146 9.46 -15.89 -3.96
N VAL A 147 8.18 -15.51 -3.95
CA VAL A 147 7.71 -14.17 -3.57
C VAL A 147 6.54 -14.29 -2.62
N ASP A 148 6.60 -13.65 -1.46
CA ASP A 148 5.48 -13.50 -0.55
C ASP A 148 5.03 -12.03 -0.52
N PHE A 149 3.76 -11.79 -0.86
CA PHE A 149 3.12 -10.48 -0.79
C PHE A 149 2.32 -10.38 0.51
N HIS A 150 2.65 -9.42 1.35
CA HIS A 150 1.90 -9.15 2.58
C HIS A 150 0.82 -8.11 2.30
N VAL A 151 -0.42 -8.54 2.27
CA VAL A 151 -1.60 -7.70 2.03
C VAL A 151 -2.24 -7.32 3.36
N SER A 152 -2.42 -6.03 3.59
CA SER A 152 -3.00 -5.49 4.82
C SER A 152 -4.49 -5.85 4.93
N ASP A 153 -4.93 -6.35 6.08
CA ASP A 153 -6.35 -6.57 6.40
C ASP A 153 -7.16 -5.27 6.57
N ARG A 154 -6.47 -4.12 6.70
CA ARG A 154 -7.09 -2.82 6.93
C ARG A 154 -7.57 -2.14 5.66
N ASN A 155 -6.82 -2.23 4.58
CA ASN A 155 -7.07 -1.51 3.33
C ASN A 155 -6.89 -2.36 2.08
N GLY A 156 -6.57 -3.66 2.22
CA GLY A 156 -6.42 -4.59 1.11
C GLY A 156 -5.22 -4.31 0.20
N LYS A 157 -4.25 -3.48 0.63
CA LYS A 157 -3.07 -3.14 -0.18
C LYS A 157 -1.81 -3.88 0.28
N VAL A 158 -0.89 -4.11 -0.65
CA VAL A 158 0.43 -4.68 -0.34
C VAL A 158 1.26 -3.66 0.43
N PHE A 159 1.79 -4.06 1.59
CA PHE A 159 2.68 -3.22 2.39
C PHE A 159 4.09 -3.80 2.58
N ASN A 160 4.31 -5.07 2.21
CA ASN A 160 5.62 -5.69 2.24
C ASN A 160 5.72 -6.78 1.17
N VAL A 161 6.93 -7.02 0.69
CA VAL A 161 7.27 -8.11 -0.21
C VAL A 161 8.50 -8.82 0.34
N ILE A 162 8.44 -10.14 0.42
CA ILE A 162 9.61 -10.98 0.70
C ILE A 162 9.99 -11.69 -0.61
N LEU A 163 11.19 -11.45 -1.07
CA LEU A 163 11.74 -12.03 -2.29
C LEU A 163 12.89 -12.96 -1.91
N GLU A 164 12.74 -14.27 -2.15
CA GLU A 164 13.74 -15.30 -1.78
C GLU A 164 14.22 -15.19 -0.32
N GLY A 165 13.29 -14.93 0.60
CA GLY A 165 13.59 -14.75 2.03
C GLY A 165 14.10 -13.35 2.41
N VAL A 166 14.38 -12.47 1.44
CA VAL A 166 14.81 -11.09 1.71
C VAL A 166 13.58 -10.21 1.90
N ASN A 167 13.45 -9.61 3.08
CA ASN A 167 12.36 -8.67 3.39
C ASN A 167 12.68 -7.29 2.82
N LEU A 168 12.01 -6.91 1.72
CA LEU A 168 12.27 -5.65 1.03
C LEU A 168 11.93 -4.43 1.89
N LEU A 169 10.87 -4.50 2.69
CA LEU A 169 10.49 -3.39 3.58
C LEU A 169 11.57 -3.09 4.62
N THR A 170 12.18 -4.13 5.20
CA THR A 170 13.28 -3.97 6.15
C THR A 170 14.56 -3.48 5.45
N THR A 171 14.82 -3.96 4.24
CA THR A 171 15.95 -3.49 3.42
C THR A 171 15.82 -2.00 3.14
N GLU A 172 14.63 -1.55 2.70
CA GLU A 172 14.39 -0.12 2.46
C GLU A 172 14.52 0.71 3.74
N ARG A 173 14.07 0.20 4.88
CA ARG A 173 14.26 0.90 6.15
C ARG A 173 15.74 1.12 6.47
N THR A 174 16.56 0.09 6.31
CA THR A 174 18.01 0.20 6.56
C THR A 174 18.64 1.25 5.66
N GLU A 175 18.30 1.26 4.38
CA GLU A 175 18.84 2.23 3.42
C GLU A 175 18.35 3.65 3.71
N ILE A 176 17.05 3.85 3.91
CA ILE A 176 16.47 5.17 4.16
C ILE A 176 16.97 5.78 5.48
N THR A 177 17.09 4.97 6.54
CA THR A 177 17.66 5.48 7.80
C THR A 177 19.12 5.88 7.64
N SER A 178 19.92 5.10 6.93
CA SER A 178 21.31 5.46 6.61
C SER A 178 21.40 6.75 5.78
N LEU A 179 20.53 6.92 4.78
CA LEU A 179 20.46 8.15 3.99
C LEU A 179 20.02 9.35 4.85
N LEU A 180 19.06 9.15 5.74
CA LEU A 180 18.60 10.19 6.66
C LEU A 180 19.74 10.67 7.58
N ASP A 181 20.52 9.74 8.13
CA ASP A 181 21.68 10.06 8.96
C ASP A 181 22.73 10.87 8.19
N GLN A 182 23.02 10.50 6.93
CA GLN A 182 23.91 11.25 6.03
C GLN A 182 23.39 12.67 5.73
N GLN A 183 22.09 12.89 5.84
CA GLN A 183 21.43 14.19 5.68
C GLN A 183 21.25 14.94 7.01
N GLY A 184 21.96 14.53 8.07
CA GLY A 184 21.91 15.14 9.39
C GLY A 184 20.54 14.99 10.09
N GLY A 185 19.79 13.94 9.78
CA GLY A 185 18.46 13.68 10.34
C GLY A 185 17.34 14.56 9.73
N SER A 186 17.64 15.35 8.69
CA SER A 186 16.68 16.25 8.04
C SER A 186 15.85 15.49 6.99
N ILE A 187 14.53 15.37 7.22
CA ILE A 187 13.60 14.75 6.28
C ILE A 187 13.51 15.55 4.97
N SER A 188 13.58 16.88 5.06
CA SER A 188 13.57 17.75 3.88
C SER A 188 14.80 17.51 2.99
N ASN A 189 16.00 17.39 3.58
CA ASN A 189 17.23 17.08 2.85
C ASN A 189 17.20 15.66 2.27
N LEU A 190 16.71 14.67 3.04
CA LEU A 190 16.47 13.31 2.54
C LEU A 190 15.53 13.32 1.33
N THR A 191 14.44 14.08 1.41
CA THR A 191 13.47 14.20 0.31
C THR A 191 14.11 14.78 -0.95
N ALA A 192 14.96 15.80 -0.81
CA ALA A 192 15.73 16.37 -1.92
C ALA A 192 16.73 15.35 -2.50
N GLU A 193 17.39 14.59 -1.65
CA GLU A 193 18.34 13.54 -2.06
C GLU A 193 17.63 12.41 -2.82
N LEU A 194 16.46 11.94 -2.35
CA LEU A 194 15.68 10.93 -3.06
C LEU A 194 15.24 11.42 -4.45
N LYS A 195 14.81 12.68 -4.56
CA LYS A 195 14.47 13.29 -5.87
C LYS A 195 15.67 13.35 -6.82
N ARG A 196 16.88 13.57 -6.29
CA ARG A 196 18.10 13.59 -7.10
C ARG A 196 18.49 12.20 -7.62
N ARG A 197 18.16 11.14 -6.86
CA ARG A 197 18.41 9.74 -7.25
C ARG A 197 17.34 9.14 -8.16
N SER A 198 16.22 9.85 -8.30
CA SER A 198 15.02 9.40 -9.06
C SER A 198 15.09 9.75 -10.55
#